data_0becc4ffd42b866005572050d879f4d6
#
_entry.id   0becc4ffd42b866005572050d879f4d6
#
_cell.length_a   1.000
_cell.length_b   1.000
_cell.length_c   1.000
_cell.angle_alpha   90.00
_cell.angle_beta   90.00
_cell.angle_gamma   90.00
#
_symmetry.space_group_name_H-M   'P 1'
#
loop_
_entity.id
_entity.type
_entity.pdbx_description
1 polymer ?
#
loop_
_entity_poly.entity_id
_entity_poly.type
_entity_poly.pdbx_seq_one_letter_code
_entity_poly.pdbx_strand_id
1 'polypeptide(L)'
;MKNKFRCHSIAKIGPYKSMTNFHYSPTKTGAWRKLKTLAQDIQSEKIVNLFETDPDRIESMVVNEGELFLDFSKNLISKEVWIQLLRLAEESNLISHRESMFSGKPINTSEKRAVLHAALRSVESDGKSKEDKNRTKLVKAQLDHVRQVSEKIRGAHWLGSTGKPITNIINIGIGGSDLGPKLACSALEEFCHENLTLHFVSNVDGAEILSTLSKLDPETTLVIIASKTFTTQETLLNARTVINWFKANLGLSEAQKTSHFIALTASPSNAMAYGIPTTQILEFAEWVGGRYSLWSSIGLSISICIGFDRFLEMLEGAREMDLHFQKAPLNKNMPVILALIGIWYSNFLNAQ
;
A
#
# COMPACT_ATOMS: atom_id res chain seq x y z
N MET A 1 46.45 16.26 17.11
CA MET A 1 45.99 14.93 17.59
C MET A 1 44.96 14.38 16.63
N LYS A 2 45.31 13.35 15.87
CA LYS A 2 44.47 12.75 14.83
C LYS A 2 43.73 11.55 15.45
N ASN A 3 42.41 11.64 15.65
CA ASN A 3 41.62 10.47 16.05
C ASN A 3 41.13 9.74 14.81
N LYS A 4 41.65 8.52 14.61
CA LYS A 4 41.22 7.55 13.59
C LYS A 4 39.96 6.82 14.11
N PHE A 5 38.82 7.04 13.48
CA PHE A 5 37.67 6.11 13.63
C PHE A 5 37.95 4.82 12.86
N ARG A 6 38.03 3.72 13.59
CA ARG A 6 38.11 2.34 13.03
C ARG A 6 36.71 1.94 12.56
N CYS A 7 36.55 1.76 11.25
CA CYS A 7 35.42 1.06 10.67
C CYS A 7 35.52 -0.42 11.02
N HIS A 8 34.51 -0.98 11.70
CA HIS A 8 34.39 -2.41 11.92
C HIS A 8 33.93 -3.08 10.63
N SER A 9 34.62 -4.15 10.27
CA SER A 9 34.45 -4.93 9.05
C SER A 9 33.04 -5.52 8.92
N ILE A 10 32.35 -5.13 7.86
CA ILE A 10 31.14 -5.79 7.37
C ILE A 10 31.57 -7.15 6.83
N ALA A 11 30.99 -8.23 7.38
CA ALA A 11 31.19 -9.59 6.94
C ALA A 11 30.91 -9.73 5.44
N LYS A 12 31.87 -10.26 4.68
CA LYS A 12 31.74 -10.59 3.25
C LYS A 12 30.67 -11.65 3.09
N ILE A 13 29.49 -11.26 2.65
CA ILE A 13 28.49 -12.18 2.10
C ILE A 13 29.05 -12.65 0.76
N GLY A 14 29.22 -13.97 0.62
CA GLY A 14 29.77 -14.63 -0.57
C GLY A 14 28.95 -14.35 -1.83
N PRO A 15 29.49 -14.61 -3.04
CA PRO A 15 28.88 -14.22 -4.29
C PRO A 15 27.54 -14.94 -4.49
N TYR A 16 26.45 -14.16 -4.53
CA TYR A 16 25.13 -14.62 -4.98
C TYR A 16 25.26 -15.12 -6.43
N LYS A 17 25.07 -16.42 -6.62
CA LYS A 17 24.96 -17.00 -7.97
C LYS A 17 23.77 -16.40 -8.69
N SER A 18 24.07 -15.85 -9.86
CA SER A 18 23.21 -15.43 -10.96
C SER A 18 21.76 -15.06 -10.62
N MET A 19 21.55 -13.78 -10.37
CA MET A 19 20.27 -13.13 -10.65
C MET A 19 19.95 -13.41 -12.13
N THR A 20 18.83 -14.04 -12.40
CA THR A 20 18.27 -14.08 -13.75
C THR A 20 18.15 -12.63 -14.25
N ASN A 21 18.90 -12.30 -15.30
CA ASN A 21 18.88 -10.97 -15.92
C ASN A 21 17.50 -10.70 -16.49
N PHE A 22 16.64 -9.98 -15.76
CA PHE A 22 15.38 -9.42 -16.25
C PHE A 22 15.62 -8.19 -17.15
N HIS A 23 16.60 -8.28 -18.08
CA HIS A 23 16.88 -7.23 -19.06
C HIS A 23 16.02 -7.39 -20.33
N TYR A 24 14.75 -7.71 -20.16
CA TYR A 24 13.83 -7.73 -21.27
C TYR A 24 13.07 -6.40 -21.35
N SER A 25 13.31 -5.65 -22.43
CA SER A 25 12.59 -4.39 -22.68
C SER A 25 11.31 -4.69 -23.46
N PRO A 26 10.11 -4.45 -22.92
CA PRO A 26 8.85 -4.63 -23.65
C PRO A 26 8.83 -3.88 -25.00
N THR A 27 9.54 -2.75 -25.07
CA THR A 27 9.62 -1.91 -26.29
C THR A 27 10.36 -2.55 -27.46
N LYS A 28 11.09 -3.66 -27.22
CA LYS A 28 11.81 -4.42 -28.25
C LYS A 28 11.02 -5.60 -28.81
N THR A 29 9.82 -5.87 -28.29
CA THR A 29 8.97 -7.00 -28.71
C THR A 29 8.35 -6.79 -30.09
N GLY A 30 7.93 -7.90 -30.72
CA GLY A 30 7.15 -7.86 -31.96
C GLY A 30 5.79 -7.19 -31.76
N ALA A 31 5.12 -7.56 -30.68
CA ALA A 31 3.84 -6.99 -30.29
C ALA A 31 3.91 -5.47 -30.09
N TRP A 32 4.94 -4.94 -29.44
CA TRP A 32 5.12 -3.50 -29.25
C TRP A 32 5.20 -2.75 -30.58
N ARG A 33 6.01 -3.27 -31.55
CA ARG A 33 6.12 -2.66 -32.86
C ARG A 33 4.80 -2.66 -33.62
N LYS A 34 4.06 -3.76 -33.56
CA LYS A 34 2.74 -3.87 -34.21
C LYS A 34 1.73 -2.91 -33.59
N LEU A 35 1.72 -2.78 -32.26
CA LEU A 35 0.86 -1.83 -31.54
C LEU A 35 1.13 -0.39 -31.94
N LYS A 36 2.40 0.00 -32.18
CA LYS A 36 2.72 1.34 -32.69
C LYS A 36 2.08 1.63 -34.07
N THR A 37 2.06 0.66 -34.96
CA THR A 37 1.38 0.80 -36.26
C THR A 37 -0.13 0.93 -36.05
N LEU A 38 -0.73 0.02 -35.30
CA LEU A 38 -2.17 0.02 -35.05
C LEU A 38 -2.66 1.30 -34.34
N ALA A 39 -1.80 1.94 -33.54
CA ALA A 39 -2.13 3.20 -32.89
C ALA A 39 -2.28 4.37 -33.87
N GLN A 40 -1.56 4.33 -35.02
CA GLN A 40 -1.73 5.33 -36.07
C GLN A 40 -3.06 5.13 -36.82
N ASP A 41 -3.41 3.87 -37.07
CA ASP A 41 -4.62 3.53 -37.85
C ASP A 41 -5.90 3.81 -37.03
N ILE A 42 -5.87 3.61 -35.71
CA ILE A 42 -7.07 3.71 -34.86
C ILE A 42 -7.42 5.14 -34.43
N GLN A 43 -6.54 6.12 -34.63
CA GLN A 43 -6.78 7.51 -34.17
C GLN A 43 -8.02 8.16 -34.79
N SER A 44 -8.39 7.77 -36.00
CA SER A 44 -9.59 8.25 -36.69
C SER A 44 -10.83 7.39 -36.40
N GLU A 45 -10.69 6.29 -35.67
CA GLU A 45 -11.76 5.33 -35.44
C GLU A 45 -12.68 5.83 -34.31
N LYS A 46 -13.96 5.52 -34.40
CA LYS A 46 -14.96 5.78 -33.37
C LYS A 46 -15.36 4.51 -32.66
N ILE A 47 -15.52 4.59 -31.34
CA ILE A 47 -15.92 3.43 -30.54
C ILE A 47 -17.23 2.80 -31.06
N VAL A 48 -18.17 3.60 -31.54
CA VAL A 48 -19.45 3.08 -32.10
C VAL A 48 -19.23 2.14 -33.28
N ASN A 49 -18.28 2.46 -34.17
CA ASN A 49 -17.98 1.60 -35.32
C ASN A 49 -17.38 0.26 -34.90
N LEU A 50 -16.67 0.22 -33.76
CA LEU A 50 -16.12 -1.03 -33.21
C LEU A 50 -17.23 -1.99 -32.74
N PHE A 51 -18.39 -1.47 -32.33
CA PHE A 51 -19.56 -2.30 -32.02
C PHE A 51 -20.27 -2.80 -33.29
N GLU A 52 -20.26 -2.03 -34.35
CA GLU A 52 -20.85 -2.42 -35.64
C GLU A 52 -20.02 -3.52 -36.33
N THR A 53 -18.68 -3.44 -36.20
CA THR A 53 -17.75 -4.38 -36.86
C THR A 53 -17.46 -5.63 -36.02
N ASP A 54 -17.78 -5.64 -34.72
CA ASP A 54 -17.56 -6.76 -33.79
C ASP A 54 -18.83 -6.99 -32.95
N PRO A 55 -19.82 -7.77 -33.47
CA PRO A 55 -21.07 -8.03 -32.76
C PRO A 55 -20.90 -8.72 -31.39
N ASP A 56 -19.85 -9.52 -31.22
CA ASP A 56 -19.53 -10.25 -29.99
C ASP A 56 -18.74 -9.40 -28.98
N ARG A 57 -18.53 -8.09 -29.27
CA ARG A 57 -17.66 -7.21 -28.50
C ARG A 57 -18.06 -7.13 -27.03
N ILE A 58 -19.34 -6.98 -26.74
CA ILE A 58 -19.83 -6.88 -25.35
C ILE A 58 -19.50 -8.17 -24.59
N GLU A 59 -19.82 -9.34 -25.16
CA GLU A 59 -19.60 -10.64 -24.50
C GLU A 59 -18.09 -10.95 -24.34
N SER A 60 -17.28 -10.58 -25.34
CA SER A 60 -15.85 -10.86 -25.35
C SER A 60 -15.06 -9.94 -24.39
N MET A 61 -15.57 -8.71 -24.16
CA MET A 61 -14.90 -7.68 -23.38
C MET A 61 -15.52 -7.43 -22.01
N VAL A 62 -16.03 -8.47 -21.38
CA VAL A 62 -16.49 -8.45 -19.99
C VAL A 62 -15.83 -9.56 -19.18
N VAL A 63 -15.63 -9.31 -17.91
CA VAL A 63 -15.12 -10.28 -16.93
C VAL A 63 -15.89 -10.13 -15.64
N ASN A 64 -16.32 -11.26 -15.08
CA ASN A 64 -16.92 -11.35 -13.76
C ASN A 64 -15.98 -12.12 -12.83
N GLU A 65 -15.78 -11.60 -11.63
CA GLU A 65 -15.08 -12.29 -10.55
C GLU A 65 -15.69 -11.88 -9.21
N GLY A 66 -16.29 -12.83 -8.51
CA GLY A 66 -17.06 -12.54 -7.29
C GLY A 66 -18.13 -11.48 -7.55
N GLU A 67 -18.14 -10.44 -6.74
CA GLU A 67 -19.03 -9.28 -6.87
C GLU A 67 -18.55 -8.21 -7.87
N LEU A 68 -17.39 -8.42 -8.50
CA LEU A 68 -16.81 -7.44 -9.44
C LEU A 68 -17.19 -7.77 -10.88
N PHE A 69 -17.65 -6.75 -11.58
CA PHE A 69 -17.95 -6.78 -13.02
C PHE A 69 -17.08 -5.75 -13.74
N LEU A 70 -16.24 -6.20 -14.66
CA LEU A 70 -15.42 -5.36 -15.52
C LEU A 70 -15.94 -5.39 -16.95
N ASP A 71 -16.56 -4.30 -17.41
CA ASP A 71 -16.85 -4.01 -18.81
C ASP A 71 -15.78 -3.07 -19.38
N PHE A 72 -14.97 -3.58 -20.30
CA PHE A 72 -13.98 -2.79 -21.01
C PHE A 72 -14.28 -2.65 -22.51
N SER A 73 -15.52 -2.95 -22.94
CA SER A 73 -15.98 -2.85 -24.32
C SER A 73 -15.95 -1.44 -24.90
N LYS A 74 -16.09 -0.43 -24.03
CA LYS A 74 -16.13 1.00 -24.42
C LYS A 74 -14.75 1.67 -24.51
N ASN A 75 -13.68 0.87 -24.62
CA ASN A 75 -12.35 1.38 -24.90
C ASN A 75 -12.08 1.42 -26.41
N LEU A 76 -11.24 2.35 -26.87
CA LEU A 76 -10.79 2.45 -28.25
C LEU A 76 -9.75 1.35 -28.55
N ILE A 77 -10.21 0.12 -28.56
CA ILE A 77 -9.42 -1.10 -28.72
C ILE A 77 -10.12 -2.00 -29.75
N SER A 78 -9.53 -2.18 -30.92
CA SER A 78 -10.02 -3.16 -31.91
C SER A 78 -9.65 -4.59 -31.49
N LYS A 79 -10.24 -5.59 -32.12
CA LYS A 79 -9.90 -7.00 -31.89
C LYS A 79 -8.42 -7.28 -32.14
N GLU A 80 -7.84 -6.67 -33.17
CA GLU A 80 -6.41 -6.82 -33.49
C GLU A 80 -5.53 -6.17 -32.41
N VAL A 81 -5.87 -4.96 -31.95
CA VAL A 81 -5.17 -4.30 -30.84
C VAL A 81 -5.21 -5.18 -29.60
N TRP A 82 -6.37 -5.74 -29.25
CA TRP A 82 -6.50 -6.62 -28.09
C TRP A 82 -5.60 -7.86 -28.17
N ILE A 83 -5.57 -8.51 -29.34
CA ILE A 83 -4.67 -9.65 -29.56
C ILE A 83 -3.20 -9.25 -29.36
N GLN A 84 -2.79 -8.08 -29.87
CA GLN A 84 -1.40 -7.63 -29.72
C GLN A 84 -1.07 -7.20 -28.30
N LEU A 85 -2.02 -6.67 -27.53
CA LEU A 85 -1.84 -6.36 -26.10
C LEU A 85 -1.63 -7.65 -25.29
N LEU A 86 -2.39 -8.69 -25.55
CA LEU A 86 -2.18 -10.00 -24.92
C LEU A 86 -0.81 -10.60 -25.30
N ARG A 87 -0.42 -10.51 -26.56
CA ARG A 87 0.92 -10.93 -27.01
C ARG A 87 2.04 -10.12 -26.32
N LEU A 88 1.83 -8.84 -26.11
CA LEU A 88 2.79 -8.02 -25.36
C LEU A 88 3.00 -8.54 -23.94
N ALA A 89 1.93 -8.94 -23.25
CA ALA A 89 2.02 -9.56 -21.93
C ALA A 89 2.81 -10.88 -21.95
N GLU A 90 2.55 -11.74 -22.94
CA GLU A 90 3.25 -13.01 -23.14
C GLU A 90 4.74 -12.79 -23.47
N GLU A 91 5.03 -11.96 -24.48
CA GLU A 91 6.40 -11.63 -24.89
C GLU A 91 7.18 -10.90 -23.79
N SER A 92 6.50 -10.27 -22.82
CA SER A 92 7.09 -9.67 -21.63
C SER A 92 7.25 -10.67 -20.46
N ASN A 93 7.03 -11.95 -20.67
CA ASN A 93 7.11 -13.00 -19.64
C ASN A 93 6.28 -12.71 -18.38
N LEU A 94 5.10 -12.08 -18.52
CA LEU A 94 4.27 -11.66 -17.38
C LEU A 94 3.96 -12.82 -16.43
N ILE A 95 3.68 -14.02 -16.94
CA ILE A 95 3.37 -15.20 -16.13
C ILE A 95 4.55 -15.53 -15.19
N SER A 96 5.76 -15.59 -15.72
CA SER A 96 6.97 -15.88 -14.91
C SER A 96 7.27 -14.78 -13.86
N HIS A 97 7.02 -13.51 -14.23
CA HIS A 97 7.15 -12.39 -13.28
C HIS A 97 6.11 -12.48 -12.17
N ARG A 98 4.87 -12.82 -12.49
CA ARG A 98 3.79 -13.04 -11.54
C ARG A 98 4.13 -14.17 -10.56
N GLU A 99 4.56 -15.33 -11.06
CA GLU A 99 5.01 -16.45 -10.23
C GLU A 99 6.18 -16.06 -9.33
N SER A 100 7.13 -15.30 -9.86
CA SER A 100 8.28 -14.80 -9.10
C SER A 100 7.84 -13.86 -7.97
N MET A 101 6.85 -13.02 -8.19
CA MET A 101 6.26 -12.14 -7.17
C MET A 101 5.65 -12.96 -6.03
N PHE A 102 4.74 -13.89 -6.34
CA PHE A 102 4.05 -14.68 -5.33
C PHE A 102 4.98 -15.66 -4.60
N SER A 103 6.05 -16.14 -5.25
CA SER A 103 7.07 -16.99 -4.61
C SER A 103 8.08 -16.22 -3.76
N GLY A 104 7.99 -14.89 -3.70
CA GLY A 104 8.87 -14.06 -2.88
C GLY A 104 10.27 -13.87 -3.43
N LYS A 105 10.49 -14.08 -4.73
CA LYS A 105 11.76 -13.73 -5.37
C LYS A 105 11.96 -12.19 -5.33
N PRO A 106 13.21 -11.70 -5.23
CA PRO A 106 13.50 -10.26 -5.17
C PRO A 106 13.33 -9.57 -6.53
N ILE A 107 12.08 -9.44 -6.99
CA ILE A 107 11.75 -8.83 -8.29
C ILE A 107 11.81 -7.30 -8.28
N ASN A 108 11.83 -6.66 -7.13
CA ASN A 108 12.11 -5.22 -7.03
C ASN A 108 13.61 -4.99 -7.19
N THR A 109 14.03 -4.71 -8.41
CA THR A 109 15.45 -4.58 -8.77
C THR A 109 16.07 -3.29 -8.22
N SER A 110 15.29 -2.23 -8.02
CA SER A 110 15.79 -0.94 -7.49
C SER A 110 16.10 -1.01 -6.00
N GLU A 111 15.27 -1.69 -5.21
CA GLU A 111 15.46 -1.87 -3.77
C GLU A 111 16.01 -3.26 -3.40
N LYS A 112 16.25 -4.12 -4.39
CA LYS A 112 16.82 -5.47 -4.25
C LYS A 112 16.07 -6.35 -3.24
N ARG A 113 14.76 -6.32 -3.26
CA ARG A 113 13.89 -7.03 -2.31
C ARG A 113 12.70 -7.70 -2.97
N ALA A 114 12.07 -8.61 -2.21
CA ALA A 114 10.79 -9.21 -2.57
C ALA A 114 9.66 -8.19 -2.57
N VAL A 115 8.57 -8.48 -3.29
CA VAL A 115 7.33 -7.71 -3.35
C VAL A 115 6.20 -8.63 -2.90
N LEU A 116 5.89 -8.61 -1.61
CA LEU A 116 5.01 -9.60 -0.98
C LEU A 116 3.77 -8.98 -0.32
N HIS A 117 3.31 -7.84 -0.82
CA HIS A 117 2.10 -7.20 -0.28
C HIS A 117 0.87 -8.13 -0.26
N ALA A 118 0.76 -9.08 -1.19
CA ALA A 118 -0.29 -10.10 -1.19
C ALA A 118 -0.24 -11.02 0.05
N ALA A 119 0.95 -11.25 0.63
CA ALA A 119 1.09 -12.05 1.84
C ALA A 119 0.45 -11.41 3.09
N LEU A 120 0.23 -10.08 3.09
CA LEU A 120 -0.49 -9.38 4.16
C LEU A 120 -1.95 -9.81 4.29
N ARG A 121 -2.53 -10.36 3.22
CA ARG A 121 -3.93 -10.77 3.11
C ARG A 121 -4.11 -12.30 3.17
N SER A 122 -3.00 -13.04 3.17
CA SER A 122 -3.00 -14.51 3.25
C SER A 122 -2.99 -14.96 4.72
N VAL A 123 -4.16 -15.13 5.31
CA VAL A 123 -4.32 -15.50 6.73
C VAL A 123 -4.13 -17.01 6.96
N GLU A 124 -4.27 -17.84 5.93
CA GLU A 124 -4.09 -19.28 5.98
C GLU A 124 -2.71 -19.68 5.45
N SER A 125 -2.07 -20.58 6.17
CA SER A 125 -0.76 -21.11 5.82
C SER A 125 -0.86 -22.21 4.75
N ASP A 126 -1.35 -21.91 3.58
CA ASP A 126 -1.22 -22.78 2.40
C ASP A 126 0.24 -22.91 1.95
N GLY A 127 1.12 -22.20 2.61
CA GLY A 127 2.55 -22.19 2.38
C GLY A 127 3.20 -23.51 2.80
N LYS A 128 3.72 -24.23 1.83
CA LYS A 128 4.42 -25.50 2.01
C LYS A 128 5.82 -25.31 2.61
N SER A 129 6.39 -24.12 2.55
CA SER A 129 7.75 -23.83 3.04
C SER A 129 7.76 -23.34 4.51
N LYS A 130 8.88 -23.55 5.20
CA LYS A 130 9.10 -23.01 6.56
C LYS A 130 9.07 -21.48 6.56
N GLU A 131 9.55 -20.87 5.48
CA GLU A 131 9.60 -19.42 5.31
C GLU A 131 8.18 -18.84 5.18
N ASP A 132 7.28 -19.48 4.43
CA ASP A 132 5.90 -19.07 4.31
C ASP A 132 5.15 -19.15 5.64
N LYS A 133 5.37 -20.22 6.41
CA LYS A 133 4.80 -20.37 7.76
C LYS A 133 5.27 -19.27 8.71
N ASN A 134 6.54 -18.91 8.68
CA ASN A 134 7.07 -17.81 9.50
C ASN A 134 6.47 -16.47 9.09
N ARG A 135 6.29 -16.23 7.79
CA ARG A 135 5.68 -15.03 7.25
C ARG A 135 4.22 -14.90 7.67
N THR A 136 3.44 -15.96 7.54
CA THR A 136 2.04 -16.00 7.98
C THR A 136 1.93 -15.72 9.49
N LYS A 137 2.82 -16.34 10.31
CA LYS A 137 2.85 -16.07 11.76
C LYS A 137 3.15 -14.61 12.07
N LEU A 138 4.09 -13.99 11.34
CA LEU A 138 4.43 -12.58 11.50
C LEU A 138 3.23 -11.67 11.17
N VAL A 139 2.61 -11.89 10.01
CA VAL A 139 1.45 -11.11 9.56
C VAL A 139 0.30 -11.24 10.55
N LYS A 140 0.02 -12.44 11.04
CA LYS A 140 -1.02 -12.66 12.05
C LYS A 140 -0.74 -11.89 13.34
N ALA A 141 0.48 -11.93 13.84
CA ALA A 141 0.86 -11.17 15.05
C ALA A 141 0.72 -9.66 14.83
N GLN A 142 1.04 -9.15 13.64
CA GLN A 142 0.84 -7.73 13.29
C GLN A 142 -0.64 -7.35 13.24
N LEU A 143 -1.49 -8.18 12.63
CA LEU A 143 -2.94 -7.96 12.60
C LEU A 143 -3.56 -8.04 13.99
N ASP A 144 -3.14 -8.99 14.82
CA ASP A 144 -3.61 -9.09 16.22
C ASP A 144 -3.22 -7.83 17.03
N HIS A 145 -2.05 -7.25 16.78
CA HIS A 145 -1.65 -5.98 17.42
C HIS A 145 -2.51 -4.79 16.92
N VAL A 146 -2.77 -4.72 15.60
CA VAL A 146 -3.70 -3.72 15.04
C VAL A 146 -5.09 -3.86 15.68
N ARG A 147 -5.61 -5.09 15.81
CA ARG A 147 -6.87 -5.36 16.48
C ARG A 147 -6.89 -4.81 17.90
N GLN A 148 -5.92 -5.23 18.73
CA GLN A 148 -5.85 -4.85 20.13
C GLN A 148 -5.82 -3.33 20.33
N VAL A 149 -5.03 -2.63 19.52
CA VAL A 149 -4.91 -1.17 19.59
C VAL A 149 -6.20 -0.49 19.12
N SER A 150 -6.75 -0.89 17.99
CA SER A 150 -7.97 -0.28 17.45
C SER A 150 -9.19 -0.52 18.34
N GLU A 151 -9.37 -1.74 18.87
CA GLU A 151 -10.47 -2.06 19.81
C GLU A 151 -10.34 -1.28 21.12
N LYS A 152 -9.12 -1.14 21.65
CA LYS A 152 -8.86 -0.33 22.84
C LYS A 152 -9.22 1.13 22.65
N ILE A 153 -8.93 1.72 21.48
CA ILE A 153 -9.27 3.11 21.14
C ILE A 153 -10.79 3.23 20.95
N ARG A 154 -11.39 2.36 20.15
CA ARG A 154 -12.83 2.37 19.83
C ARG A 154 -13.71 2.11 21.08
N GLY A 155 -13.24 1.29 22.00
CA GLY A 155 -13.92 1.02 23.27
C GLY A 155 -13.70 2.09 24.34
N ALA A 156 -13.09 3.24 24.02
CA ALA A 156 -12.76 4.31 24.95
C ALA A 156 -11.84 3.86 26.12
N HIS A 157 -11.11 2.77 25.94
CA HIS A 157 -10.15 2.25 26.92
C HIS A 157 -8.72 2.78 26.74
N TRP A 158 -8.45 3.47 25.64
CA TRP A 158 -7.20 4.20 25.46
C TRP A 158 -7.36 5.60 26.02
N LEU A 159 -6.64 5.87 27.09
CA LEU A 159 -6.74 7.14 27.81
C LEU A 159 -5.54 8.03 27.52
N GLY A 160 -5.79 9.33 27.35
CA GLY A 160 -4.76 10.36 27.33
C GLY A 160 -4.08 10.50 28.71
N SER A 161 -3.06 11.35 28.78
CA SER A 161 -2.26 11.57 30.01
C SER A 161 -3.06 12.12 31.19
N THR A 162 -4.22 12.72 30.94
CA THR A 162 -5.15 13.24 31.95
C THR A 162 -6.24 12.25 32.35
N GLY A 163 -6.24 11.03 31.79
CA GLY A 163 -7.25 10.01 32.04
C GLY A 163 -8.53 10.15 31.19
N LYS A 164 -8.61 11.11 30.27
CA LYS A 164 -9.73 11.24 29.33
C LYS A 164 -9.58 10.25 28.16
N PRO A 165 -10.70 9.65 27.67
CA PRO A 165 -10.67 8.83 26.48
C PRO A 165 -10.23 9.62 25.22
N ILE A 166 -9.53 8.96 24.32
CA ILE A 166 -9.18 9.53 23.03
C ILE A 166 -10.43 9.64 22.14
N THR A 167 -10.61 10.80 21.51
CA THR A 167 -11.68 11.09 20.54
C THR A 167 -11.15 11.60 19.21
N ASN A 168 -9.92 12.13 19.18
CA ASN A 168 -9.29 12.63 17.97
C ASN A 168 -8.01 11.87 17.68
N ILE A 169 -7.82 11.47 16.43
CA ILE A 169 -6.63 10.77 15.96
C ILE A 169 -6.00 11.56 14.81
N ILE A 170 -4.73 11.92 14.93
CA ILE A 170 -3.95 12.54 13.87
C ILE A 170 -3.05 11.48 13.23
N ASN A 171 -3.26 11.15 11.98
CA ASN A 171 -2.33 10.31 11.19
C ASN A 171 -1.35 11.21 10.46
N ILE A 172 -0.09 11.18 10.88
CA ILE A 172 1.02 11.91 10.23
C ILE A 172 1.78 10.93 9.35
N GLY A 173 1.73 11.13 8.05
CA GLY A 173 2.41 10.26 7.08
C GLY A 173 2.43 10.88 5.71
N ILE A 174 3.27 10.37 4.80
CA ILE A 174 3.41 10.87 3.43
C ILE A 174 3.29 9.70 2.44
N GLY A 175 2.75 9.97 1.26
CA GLY A 175 2.60 8.99 0.21
C GLY A 175 1.76 7.78 0.67
N GLY A 176 2.34 6.58 0.66
CA GLY A 176 1.62 5.37 1.05
C GLY A 176 1.18 5.31 2.52
N SER A 177 1.80 6.09 3.39
CA SER A 177 1.43 6.19 4.81
C SER A 177 0.27 7.16 5.08
N ASP A 178 -0.18 7.90 4.05
CA ASP A 178 -1.29 8.85 4.09
C ASP A 178 -2.40 8.46 3.11
N LEU A 179 -2.07 8.40 1.80
CA LEU A 179 -3.06 8.35 0.72
C LEU A 179 -3.98 7.13 0.79
N GLY A 180 -3.42 5.94 1.05
CA GLY A 180 -4.21 4.72 1.16
C GLY A 180 -5.18 4.75 2.34
N PRO A 181 -4.71 4.97 3.57
CA PRO A 181 -5.56 5.12 4.75
C PRO A 181 -6.61 6.21 4.62
N LYS A 182 -6.22 7.39 4.15
CA LYS A 182 -7.13 8.53 3.93
C LYS A 182 -8.24 8.19 2.93
N LEU A 183 -7.87 7.59 1.79
CA LEU A 183 -8.82 7.15 0.77
C LEU A 183 -9.82 6.14 1.34
N ALA A 184 -9.33 5.11 2.05
CA ALA A 184 -10.19 4.07 2.61
C ALA A 184 -11.16 4.63 3.66
N CYS A 185 -10.68 5.47 4.59
CA CYS A 185 -11.53 6.12 5.60
C CYS A 185 -12.59 7.01 4.95
N SER A 186 -12.22 7.76 3.90
CA SER A 186 -13.17 8.64 3.19
C SER A 186 -14.20 7.85 2.38
N ALA A 187 -13.78 6.77 1.71
CA ALA A 187 -14.68 5.93 0.91
C ALA A 187 -15.66 5.12 1.76
N LEU A 188 -15.30 4.84 3.02
CA LEU A 188 -16.07 4.03 3.96
C LEU A 188 -16.58 4.87 5.15
N GLU A 189 -16.80 6.17 4.94
CA GLU A 189 -17.19 7.14 5.96
C GLU A 189 -18.46 6.70 6.72
N GLU A 190 -19.42 6.09 6.05
CA GLU A 190 -20.68 5.60 6.65
C GLU A 190 -20.46 4.52 7.74
N PHE A 191 -19.30 3.85 7.74
CA PHE A 191 -18.93 2.83 8.72
C PHE A 191 -17.99 3.36 9.82
N CYS A 192 -17.59 4.63 9.74
CA CYS A 192 -16.69 5.22 10.72
C CYS A 192 -17.37 5.36 12.08
N HIS A 193 -16.57 5.26 13.14
CA HIS A 193 -17.05 5.36 14.51
C HIS A 193 -17.51 6.80 14.82
N GLU A 194 -18.74 6.97 15.27
CA GLU A 194 -19.38 8.27 15.48
C GLU A 194 -18.68 9.21 16.49
N ASN A 195 -17.97 8.63 17.48
CA ASN A 195 -17.28 9.40 18.53
C ASN A 195 -15.77 9.55 18.30
N LEU A 196 -15.26 9.14 17.13
CA LEU A 196 -13.84 9.24 16.77
C LEU A 196 -13.67 10.04 15.49
N THR A 197 -12.80 11.03 15.53
CA THR A 197 -12.49 11.85 14.35
C THR A 197 -11.04 11.63 13.94
N LEU A 198 -10.83 11.28 12.66
CA LEU A 198 -9.51 11.08 12.08
C LEU A 198 -9.10 12.31 11.27
N HIS A 199 -7.87 12.76 11.50
CA HIS A 199 -7.23 13.86 10.80
C HIS A 199 -5.98 13.34 10.10
N PHE A 200 -5.81 13.64 8.82
CA PHE A 200 -4.66 13.22 8.03
C PHE A 200 -3.79 14.43 7.74
N VAL A 201 -2.52 14.35 8.11
CA VAL A 201 -1.52 15.42 7.90
C VAL A 201 -0.37 14.85 7.10
N SER A 202 -0.20 15.33 5.88
CA SER A 202 0.80 14.83 4.94
C SER A 202 1.73 15.91 4.39
N ASN A 203 1.33 17.17 4.39
CA ASN A 203 2.16 18.24 3.88
C ASN A 203 3.15 18.74 4.95
N VAL A 204 4.34 19.13 4.49
CA VAL A 204 5.37 19.79 5.34
C VAL A 204 4.99 21.23 5.65
N ASP A 205 4.09 21.84 4.89
CA ASP A 205 3.61 23.19 5.14
C ASP A 205 2.91 23.25 6.51
N GLY A 206 3.39 24.17 7.35
CA GLY A 206 2.86 24.38 8.70
C GLY A 206 1.38 24.77 8.75
N ALA A 207 0.80 25.27 7.65
CA ALA A 207 -0.61 25.65 7.60
C ALA A 207 -1.53 24.46 7.83
N GLU A 208 -1.24 23.28 7.25
CA GLU A 208 -2.05 22.07 7.42
C GLU A 208 -2.07 21.61 8.88
N ILE A 209 -0.88 21.41 9.48
CA ILE A 209 -0.78 20.90 10.86
C ILE A 209 -1.31 21.91 11.89
N LEU A 210 -1.04 23.21 11.73
CA LEU A 210 -1.52 24.24 12.65
C LEU A 210 -3.03 24.41 12.57
N SER A 211 -3.62 24.38 11.37
CA SER A 211 -5.08 24.41 11.18
C SER A 211 -5.76 23.19 11.81
N THR A 212 -5.11 22.02 11.78
CA THR A 212 -5.60 20.82 12.44
C THR A 212 -5.54 20.99 13.96
N LEU A 213 -4.38 21.31 14.52
CA LEU A 213 -4.17 21.41 15.97
C LEU A 213 -5.02 22.49 16.63
N SER A 214 -5.35 23.60 15.92
CA SER A 214 -6.18 24.68 16.47
C SER A 214 -7.62 24.27 16.83
N LYS A 215 -8.08 23.12 16.34
CA LYS A 215 -9.45 22.59 16.53
C LYS A 215 -9.50 21.44 17.54
N LEU A 216 -8.35 21.01 18.07
CA LEU A 216 -8.24 19.79 18.85
C LEU A 216 -7.97 20.08 20.32
N ASP A 217 -8.54 19.21 21.18
CA ASP A 217 -8.20 19.15 22.60
C ASP A 217 -7.00 18.19 22.79
N PRO A 218 -5.85 18.67 23.30
CA PRO A 218 -4.69 17.81 23.50
C PRO A 218 -4.95 16.67 24.49
N GLU A 219 -5.87 16.81 25.44
CA GLU A 219 -6.17 15.76 26.41
C GLU A 219 -6.80 14.51 25.78
N THR A 220 -7.51 14.68 24.66
CA THR A 220 -8.26 13.63 23.96
C THR A 220 -7.70 13.29 22.58
N THR A 221 -6.49 13.77 22.24
CA THR A 221 -5.86 13.58 20.93
C THR A 221 -4.78 12.51 20.98
N LEU A 222 -4.81 11.56 20.03
CA LEU A 222 -3.77 10.55 19.78
C LEU A 222 -3.08 10.83 18.44
N VAL A 223 -1.79 10.60 18.37
CA VAL A 223 -0.98 10.81 17.14
C VAL A 223 -0.40 9.50 16.64
N ILE A 224 -0.68 9.17 15.42
CA ILE A 224 -0.07 8.05 14.69
C ILE A 224 1.03 8.62 13.80
N ILE A 225 2.28 8.26 14.05
CA ILE A 225 3.44 8.63 13.22
C ILE A 225 3.71 7.45 12.28
N ALA A 226 3.32 7.58 11.03
CA ALA A 226 3.40 6.53 10.03
C ALA A 226 4.57 6.80 9.05
N SER A 227 5.66 6.04 9.20
CA SER A 227 6.83 6.15 8.32
C SER A 227 7.60 4.84 8.25
N LYS A 228 7.75 4.27 7.04
CA LYS A 228 8.42 2.99 6.85
C LYS A 228 9.84 2.96 7.45
N THR A 229 10.65 3.96 7.17
CA THR A 229 12.03 4.06 7.65
C THR A 229 12.16 4.82 8.97
N PHE A 230 11.11 5.52 9.37
CA PHE A 230 11.09 6.48 10.48
C PHE A 230 12.21 7.54 10.39
N THR A 231 12.51 7.94 9.14
CA THR A 231 13.53 8.98 8.81
C THR A 231 12.99 10.02 7.82
N THR A 232 11.71 9.92 7.41
CA THR A 232 11.08 10.87 6.49
C THR A 232 11.01 12.24 7.14
N GLN A 233 11.75 13.21 6.59
CA GLN A 233 11.97 14.52 7.23
C GLN A 233 10.65 15.27 7.48
N GLU A 234 9.76 15.30 6.51
CA GLU A 234 8.47 15.98 6.59
C GLU A 234 7.58 15.36 7.68
N THR A 235 7.51 14.03 7.73
CA THR A 235 6.76 13.30 8.78
C THR A 235 7.31 13.63 10.16
N LEU A 236 8.63 13.61 10.33
CA LEU A 236 9.28 13.91 11.63
C LEU A 236 9.18 15.39 12.00
N LEU A 237 9.15 16.32 11.03
CA LEU A 237 8.92 17.73 11.29
C LEU A 237 7.52 17.98 11.83
N ASN A 238 6.50 17.42 11.17
CA ASN A 238 5.10 17.50 11.65
C ASN A 238 4.95 16.85 13.02
N ALA A 239 5.54 15.66 13.24
CA ALA A 239 5.55 15.00 14.54
C ALA A 239 6.18 15.87 15.63
N ARG A 240 7.29 16.55 15.35
CA ARG A 240 7.93 17.49 16.28
C ARG A 240 7.04 18.68 16.61
N THR A 241 6.34 19.24 15.63
CA THR A 241 5.36 20.31 15.83
C THR A 241 4.26 19.87 16.80
N VAL A 242 3.72 18.68 16.64
CA VAL A 242 2.71 18.12 17.55
C VAL A 242 3.27 17.85 18.94
N ILE A 243 4.49 17.33 19.05
CA ILE A 243 5.14 17.15 20.36
C ILE A 243 5.27 18.48 21.10
N ASN A 244 5.66 19.55 20.40
CA ASN A 244 5.77 20.88 21.00
C ASN A 244 4.38 21.41 21.41
N TRP A 245 3.35 21.15 20.63
CA TRP A 245 1.96 21.51 21.00
C TRP A 245 1.50 20.80 22.26
N PHE A 246 1.75 19.50 22.43
CA PHE A 246 1.47 18.76 23.66
C PHE A 246 2.26 19.31 24.85
N LYS A 247 3.55 19.64 24.68
CA LYS A 247 4.38 20.23 25.72
C LYS A 247 3.84 21.57 26.19
N ALA A 248 3.40 22.42 25.25
CA ALA A 248 2.88 23.74 25.56
C ALA A 248 1.54 23.71 26.30
N ASN A 249 0.68 22.74 25.98
CA ASN A 249 -0.69 22.68 26.51
C ASN A 249 -0.83 21.76 27.76
N LEU A 250 -0.08 20.65 27.81
CA LEU A 250 -0.20 19.66 28.89
C LEU A 250 1.07 19.53 29.74
N GLY A 251 2.17 20.20 29.38
CA GLY A 251 3.44 20.03 30.06
C GLY A 251 3.98 18.60 30.05
N LEU A 252 3.66 17.79 29.02
CA LEU A 252 3.96 16.35 28.96
C LEU A 252 5.44 16.04 29.20
N SER A 253 5.70 15.20 30.19
CA SER A 253 6.99 14.53 30.37
C SER A 253 7.22 13.45 29.30
N GLU A 254 8.45 12.97 29.16
CA GLU A 254 8.77 11.87 28.23
C GLU A 254 7.93 10.59 28.51
N ALA A 255 7.68 10.29 29.80
CA ALA A 255 6.85 9.15 30.19
C ALA A 255 5.38 9.29 29.78
N GLN A 256 4.85 10.51 29.76
CA GLN A 256 3.44 10.78 29.40
C GLN A 256 3.21 10.80 27.87
N LYS A 257 4.25 10.86 27.07
CA LYS A 257 4.14 10.68 25.60
C LYS A 257 3.51 9.34 25.21
N THR A 258 3.70 8.32 26.04
CA THR A 258 3.15 6.97 25.79
C THR A 258 1.63 6.94 25.63
N SER A 259 0.91 7.90 26.23
CA SER A 259 -0.56 7.98 26.14
C SER A 259 -1.06 8.61 24.84
N HIS A 260 -0.19 9.33 24.10
CA HIS A 260 -0.58 10.17 22.98
C HIS A 260 0.11 9.86 21.63
N PHE A 261 1.05 8.91 21.60
CA PHE A 261 1.80 8.61 20.37
C PHE A 261 1.87 7.12 20.07
N ILE A 262 1.67 6.77 18.79
CA ILE A 262 1.88 5.43 18.22
C ILE A 262 2.77 5.58 17.00
N ALA A 263 3.72 4.67 16.80
CA ALA A 263 4.55 4.59 15.61
C ALA A 263 4.13 3.40 14.74
N LEU A 264 4.01 3.64 13.42
CA LEU A 264 3.82 2.59 12.42
C LEU A 264 5.07 2.57 11.53
N THR A 265 5.89 1.51 11.61
CA THR A 265 7.20 1.51 10.96
C THR A 265 7.71 0.11 10.63
N ALA A 266 8.62 0.02 9.65
CA ALA A 266 9.45 -1.16 9.41
C ALA A 266 10.84 -1.05 10.12
N SER A 267 11.09 0.06 10.84
CA SER A 267 12.34 0.31 11.56
C SER A 267 12.08 0.67 13.03
N PRO A 268 11.74 -0.32 13.89
CA PRO A 268 11.45 -0.08 15.30
C PRO A 268 12.57 0.65 16.05
N SER A 269 13.83 0.37 15.72
CA SER A 269 14.99 1.02 16.34
C SER A 269 15.00 2.54 16.14
N ASN A 270 14.60 3.01 14.96
CA ASN A 270 14.51 4.45 14.70
C ASN A 270 13.34 5.09 15.47
N ALA A 271 12.22 4.41 15.59
CA ALA A 271 11.09 4.89 16.38
C ALA A 271 11.43 4.95 17.89
N MET A 272 12.13 3.94 18.40
CA MET A 272 12.65 3.97 19.78
C MET A 272 13.65 5.11 20.01
N ALA A 273 14.57 5.35 19.08
CA ALA A 273 15.51 6.46 19.15
C ALA A 273 14.80 7.84 19.12
N TYR A 274 13.62 7.91 18.52
CA TYR A 274 12.75 9.10 18.52
C TYR A 274 11.96 9.27 19.83
N GLY A 275 12.01 8.28 20.74
CA GLY A 275 11.36 8.29 22.05
C GLY A 275 10.00 7.60 22.10
N ILE A 276 9.63 6.79 21.11
CA ILE A 276 8.42 5.97 21.15
C ILE A 276 8.73 4.62 21.82
N PRO A 277 8.02 4.23 22.89
CA PRO A 277 8.26 2.96 23.55
C PRO A 277 7.83 1.76 22.69
N THR A 278 8.49 0.63 22.84
CA THR A 278 8.26 -0.58 22.05
C THR A 278 6.80 -1.05 22.06
N THR A 279 6.10 -0.85 23.17
CA THR A 279 4.67 -1.22 23.34
C THR A 279 3.72 -0.40 22.45
N GLN A 280 4.19 0.69 21.86
CA GLN A 280 3.43 1.59 20.98
C GLN A 280 3.98 1.62 19.56
N ILE A 281 4.84 0.67 19.23
CA ILE A 281 5.35 0.51 17.88
C ILE A 281 4.64 -0.68 17.23
N LEU A 282 3.82 -0.39 16.22
CA LEU A 282 3.24 -1.42 15.36
C LEU A 282 4.14 -1.58 14.14
N GLU A 283 4.84 -2.69 14.12
CA GLU A 283 5.79 -3.02 13.05
C GLU A 283 5.07 -3.57 11.82
N PHE A 284 5.64 -3.34 10.65
CA PHE A 284 5.31 -4.05 9.42
C PHE A 284 6.58 -4.43 8.66
N ALA A 285 6.48 -5.44 7.80
CA ALA A 285 7.65 -6.03 7.16
C ALA A 285 8.26 -5.16 6.06
N GLU A 286 9.59 -5.21 5.89
CA GLU A 286 10.32 -4.44 4.87
C GLU A 286 9.90 -4.76 3.41
N TRP A 287 9.45 -6.00 3.16
CA TRP A 287 8.97 -6.41 1.83
C TRP A 287 7.62 -5.79 1.44
N VAL A 288 7.02 -4.97 2.31
CA VAL A 288 5.84 -4.17 2.00
C VAL A 288 6.27 -2.88 1.30
N GLY A 289 5.83 -2.69 0.07
CA GLY A 289 6.01 -1.44 -0.66
C GLY A 289 5.14 -0.31 -0.10
N GLY A 290 5.64 0.94 -0.10
CA GLY A 290 4.92 2.08 0.48
C GLY A 290 3.49 2.23 -0.03
N ARG A 291 3.29 2.23 -1.36
CA ARG A 291 1.96 2.36 -2.00
C ARG A 291 1.02 1.16 -1.78
N TYR A 292 1.54 0.04 -1.27
CA TYR A 292 0.80 -1.18 -0.96
C TYR A 292 0.69 -1.45 0.54
N SER A 293 1.00 -0.45 1.39
CA SER A 293 1.14 -0.64 2.83
C SER A 293 -0.17 -0.54 3.62
N LEU A 294 -1.24 -0.02 3.04
CA LEU A 294 -2.52 0.14 3.74
C LEU A 294 -3.07 -1.20 4.31
N TRP A 295 -2.66 -2.33 3.73
CA TRP A 295 -3.01 -3.68 4.15
C TRP A 295 -2.20 -4.19 5.35
N SER A 296 -1.18 -3.45 5.80
CA SER A 296 -0.31 -3.74 6.94
C SER A 296 -0.75 -2.97 8.19
N SER A 297 0.14 -2.86 9.19
CA SER A 297 -0.08 -2.00 10.36
C SER A 297 -0.33 -0.53 10.00
N ILE A 298 0.05 -0.07 8.80
CA ILE A 298 -0.32 1.26 8.27
C ILE A 298 -1.85 1.44 8.20
N GLY A 299 -2.62 0.35 8.07
CA GLY A 299 -4.08 0.35 8.11
C GLY A 299 -4.69 0.56 9.51
N LEU A 300 -3.90 0.83 10.54
CA LEU A 300 -4.43 1.07 11.88
C LEU A 300 -5.49 2.18 11.91
N SER A 301 -5.28 3.29 11.22
CA SER A 301 -6.26 4.37 11.11
C SER A 301 -7.56 3.92 10.44
N ILE A 302 -7.49 3.02 9.44
CA ILE A 302 -8.68 2.41 8.82
C ILE A 302 -9.40 1.54 9.85
N SER A 303 -8.68 0.66 10.55
CA SER A 303 -9.24 -0.21 11.58
C SER A 303 -9.87 0.58 12.73
N ILE A 304 -9.30 1.72 13.11
CA ILE A 304 -9.90 2.65 14.09
C ILE A 304 -11.20 3.25 13.52
N CYS A 305 -11.21 3.67 12.26
CA CYS A 305 -12.36 4.30 11.62
C CYS A 305 -13.54 3.33 11.50
N ILE A 306 -13.37 2.24 10.75
CA ILE A 306 -14.47 1.33 10.37
C ILE A 306 -14.64 0.10 11.25
N GLY A 307 -13.73 -0.13 12.19
CA GLY A 307 -13.65 -1.34 13.02
C GLY A 307 -12.77 -2.43 12.41
N PHE A 308 -12.21 -3.28 13.27
CA PHE A 308 -11.26 -4.31 12.85
C PHE A 308 -11.91 -5.38 11.98
N ASP A 309 -13.15 -5.78 12.25
CA ASP A 309 -13.82 -6.82 11.47
C ASP A 309 -14.05 -6.36 10.03
N ARG A 310 -14.51 -5.12 9.80
CA ARG A 310 -14.63 -4.54 8.45
C ARG A 310 -13.27 -4.34 7.78
N PHE A 311 -12.24 -4.05 8.54
CA PHE A 311 -10.87 -4.01 8.01
C PHE A 311 -10.43 -5.39 7.51
N LEU A 312 -10.80 -6.49 8.21
CA LEU A 312 -10.57 -7.86 7.73
C LEU A 312 -11.37 -8.19 6.47
N GLU A 313 -12.64 -7.79 6.39
CA GLU A 313 -13.46 -7.95 5.18
C GLU A 313 -12.82 -7.24 3.97
N MET A 314 -12.27 -6.04 4.18
CA MET A 314 -11.51 -5.32 3.14
C MET A 314 -10.24 -6.08 2.72
N LEU A 315 -9.53 -6.70 3.67
CA LEU A 315 -8.38 -7.57 3.37
C LEU A 315 -8.81 -8.80 2.58
N GLU A 316 -9.95 -9.42 2.91
CA GLU A 316 -10.45 -10.61 2.21
C GLU A 316 -10.86 -10.28 0.77
N GLY A 317 -11.59 -9.19 0.52
CA GLY A 317 -11.91 -8.76 -0.84
C GLY A 317 -10.65 -8.53 -1.69
N ALA A 318 -9.60 -7.94 -1.10
CA ALA A 318 -8.32 -7.79 -1.79
C ALA A 318 -7.59 -9.13 -2.00
N ARG A 319 -7.77 -10.10 -1.09
CA ARG A 319 -7.25 -11.48 -1.25
C ARG A 319 -7.93 -12.20 -2.41
N GLU A 320 -9.24 -12.06 -2.57
CA GLU A 320 -9.95 -12.62 -3.72
C GLU A 320 -9.34 -12.13 -5.05
N MET A 321 -9.06 -10.85 -5.15
CA MET A 321 -8.39 -10.28 -6.32
C MET A 321 -6.93 -10.76 -6.47
N ASP A 322 -6.19 -11.01 -5.39
CA ASP A 322 -4.87 -11.64 -5.46
C ASP A 322 -4.95 -13.05 -6.06
N LEU A 323 -5.94 -13.85 -5.65
CA LEU A 323 -6.16 -15.20 -6.18
C LEU A 323 -6.58 -15.16 -7.65
N HIS A 324 -7.46 -14.23 -8.01
CA HIS A 324 -7.84 -13.99 -9.39
C HIS A 324 -6.63 -13.61 -10.25
N PHE A 325 -5.80 -12.64 -9.79
CA PHE A 325 -4.59 -12.26 -10.49
C PHE A 325 -3.63 -13.44 -10.66
N GLN A 326 -3.50 -14.29 -9.64
CA GLN A 326 -2.60 -15.45 -9.67
C GLN A 326 -3.07 -16.55 -10.63
N LYS A 327 -4.39 -16.81 -10.72
CA LYS A 327 -4.95 -18.01 -11.37
C LYS A 327 -5.56 -17.74 -12.73
N ALA A 328 -6.20 -16.60 -12.94
CA ALA A 328 -6.95 -16.32 -14.15
C ALA A 328 -6.04 -16.25 -15.40
N PRO A 329 -6.52 -16.75 -16.56
CA PRO A 329 -5.80 -16.58 -17.83
C PRO A 329 -5.73 -15.10 -18.21
N LEU A 330 -4.69 -14.70 -18.96
CA LEU A 330 -4.39 -13.27 -19.19
C LEU A 330 -5.58 -12.47 -19.76
N ASN A 331 -6.34 -13.08 -20.67
CA ASN A 331 -7.50 -12.45 -21.32
C ASN A 331 -8.77 -12.37 -20.46
N LYS A 332 -8.77 -12.97 -19.27
CA LYS A 332 -9.85 -12.90 -18.27
C LYS A 332 -9.37 -12.42 -16.91
N ASN A 333 -8.16 -11.90 -16.84
CA ASN A 333 -7.51 -11.43 -15.63
C ASN A 333 -7.70 -9.92 -15.49
N MET A 334 -8.58 -9.48 -14.61
CA MET A 334 -8.93 -8.06 -14.45
C MET A 334 -7.72 -7.14 -14.24
N PRO A 335 -6.78 -7.40 -13.32
CA PRO A 335 -5.57 -6.61 -13.18
C PRO A 335 -4.72 -6.52 -14.45
N VAL A 336 -4.59 -7.63 -15.19
CA VAL A 336 -3.84 -7.67 -16.46
C VAL A 336 -4.55 -6.85 -17.54
N ILE A 337 -5.87 -7.00 -17.67
CA ILE A 337 -6.69 -6.24 -18.61
C ILE A 337 -6.53 -4.75 -18.38
N LEU A 338 -6.71 -4.30 -17.13
CA LEU A 338 -6.58 -2.88 -16.78
C LEU A 338 -5.17 -2.34 -17.03
N ALA A 339 -4.13 -3.13 -16.73
CA ALA A 339 -2.75 -2.74 -17.01
C ALA A 339 -2.49 -2.61 -18.53
N LEU A 340 -2.99 -3.55 -19.35
CA LEU A 340 -2.84 -3.50 -20.80
C LEU A 340 -3.59 -2.33 -21.44
N ILE A 341 -4.79 -2.02 -20.94
CA ILE A 341 -5.55 -0.82 -21.34
C ILE A 341 -4.77 0.45 -20.98
N GLY A 342 -4.23 0.53 -19.75
CA GLY A 342 -3.41 1.65 -19.32
C GLY A 342 -2.18 1.84 -20.19
N ILE A 343 -1.46 0.76 -20.55
CA ILE A 343 -0.32 0.79 -21.46
C ILE A 343 -0.76 1.27 -22.84
N TRP A 344 -1.89 0.78 -23.37
CA TRP A 344 -2.42 1.19 -24.64
C TRP A 344 -2.64 2.70 -24.72
N TYR A 345 -3.39 3.24 -23.77
CA TYR A 345 -3.69 4.67 -23.74
C TYR A 345 -2.44 5.53 -23.48
N SER A 346 -1.63 5.19 -22.50
CA SER A 346 -0.49 6.03 -22.11
C SER A 346 0.69 5.95 -23.12
N ASN A 347 1.03 4.73 -23.60
CA ASN A 347 2.25 4.54 -24.37
C ASN A 347 2.04 4.61 -25.89
N PHE A 348 0.81 4.41 -26.37
CA PHE A 348 0.51 4.36 -27.79
C PHE A 348 -0.43 5.48 -28.26
N LEU A 349 -1.37 5.90 -27.42
CA LEU A 349 -2.31 6.97 -27.73
C LEU A 349 -1.97 8.31 -27.05
N ASN A 350 -0.87 8.37 -26.29
CA ASN A 350 -0.40 9.57 -25.57
C ASN A 350 -1.45 10.21 -24.64
N ALA A 351 -2.34 9.41 -24.08
CA ALA A 351 -3.28 9.89 -23.04
C ALA A 351 -2.53 10.17 -21.74
N GLN A 352 -2.91 11.24 -21.06
CA GLN A 352 -2.36 11.67 -19.78
C GLN A 352 -3.30 11.31 -18.63
#